data_3a1f694a47b686c488275e24b9a82e63
#
_entry.id   3a1f694a47b686c488275e24b9a82e63
#
_cell.length_a   1.000
_cell.length_b   1.000
_cell.length_c   1.000
_cell.angle_alpha   90.00
_cell.angle_beta   90.00
_cell.angle_gamma   90.00
#
_symmetry.space_group_name_H-M   'P 1'
#
loop_
_entity.id
_entity.type
_entity.pdbx_description
1 polymer ?
#
loop_
_entity_poly.entity_id
_entity_poly.type
_entity_poly.pdbx_seq_one_letter_code
_entity_poly.pdbx_strand_id
1 'polypeptide(L)'
;VGSILEENGVDVYYTRTTDIYESPYQKAQEGNEVGGDYFVSIHRNSSPYPNQYSGVESLVYNRYGAAARMAYNINAGLEQVGFVNLGVNERPNLVVLNSTNMPAVLVEVGFINTDADNELFDSRFDEIARAIADGILESI
;
A
#
# COMPACT_ATOMS: atom_id res chain seq x y z
N VAL A 1 -0.08 -3.43 10.16
CA VAL A 1 0.64 -2.19 9.77
C VAL A 1 0.31 -1.05 10.72
N GLY A 2 -0.98 -0.75 10.88
CA GLY A 2 -1.41 0.39 11.70
C GLY A 2 -0.93 0.33 13.14
N SER A 3 -1.02 -0.83 13.79
CA SER A 3 -0.57 -0.98 15.18
C SER A 3 0.94 -0.77 15.34
N ILE A 4 1.74 -1.18 14.36
CA ILE A 4 3.19 -0.94 14.38
C ILE A 4 3.46 0.56 14.26
N LEU A 5 2.75 1.27 13.40
CA LEU A 5 2.88 2.72 13.25
C LEU A 5 2.49 3.44 14.55
N GLU A 6 1.39 3.03 15.18
CA GLU A 6 0.93 3.60 16.45
C GLU A 6 1.95 3.40 17.57
N GLU A 7 2.56 2.23 17.67
CA GLU A 7 3.63 1.94 18.62
C GLU A 7 4.85 2.84 18.42
N ASN A 8 5.05 3.37 17.22
CA ASN A 8 6.14 4.27 16.88
C ASN A 8 5.72 5.76 16.88
N GLY A 9 4.60 6.09 17.50
CA GLY A 9 4.18 7.46 17.70
C GLY A 9 3.45 8.10 16.52
N VAL A 10 3.00 7.32 15.55
CA VAL A 10 2.24 7.82 14.40
C VAL A 10 0.75 7.76 14.71
N ASP A 11 0.05 8.85 14.49
CA ASP A 11 -1.41 8.86 14.58
C ASP A 11 -1.98 8.21 13.32
N VAL A 12 -2.78 7.18 13.51
CA VAL A 12 -3.36 6.41 12.40
C VAL A 12 -4.88 6.56 12.39
N TYR A 13 -5.42 7.01 11.28
CA TYR A 13 -6.85 6.99 11.00
C TYR A 13 -7.16 5.85 10.04
N TYR A 14 -8.11 5.00 10.41
CA TYR A 14 -8.54 3.87 9.58
C TYR A 14 -9.82 4.25 8.85
N THR A 15 -9.85 4.10 7.52
CA THR A 15 -11.07 4.35 6.75
C THR A 15 -12.14 3.30 7.03
N ARG A 16 -11.72 2.09 7.42
CA ARG A 16 -12.62 1.07 7.95
C ARG A 16 -11.89 0.12 8.89
N THR A 17 -12.63 -0.39 9.88
CA THR A 17 -12.16 -1.42 10.81
C THR A 17 -13.06 -2.66 10.78
N THR A 18 -14.13 -2.63 9.99
CA THR A 18 -15.07 -3.71 9.77
C THR A 18 -15.26 -3.94 8.27
N ASP A 19 -15.96 -4.99 7.88
CA ASP A 19 -16.21 -5.32 6.48
C ASP A 19 -17.36 -4.46 5.91
N ILE A 20 -17.15 -3.16 5.89
CA ILE A 20 -18.08 -2.18 5.31
C ILE A 20 -17.44 -1.62 4.05
N TYR A 21 -18.18 -1.65 2.94
CA TYR A 21 -17.71 -1.07 1.68
C TYR A 21 -17.73 0.44 1.73
N GLU A 22 -16.62 1.05 1.30
CA GLU A 22 -16.54 2.46 0.99
C GLU A 22 -15.99 2.61 -0.43
N SER A 23 -16.56 3.56 -1.20
CA SER A 23 -16.05 3.87 -2.53
C SER A 23 -14.65 4.51 -2.42
N PRO A 24 -13.84 4.43 -3.47
CA PRO A 24 -12.54 5.13 -3.48
C PRO A 24 -12.68 6.64 -3.20
N TYR A 25 -13.73 7.27 -3.70
CA TYR A 25 -13.97 8.69 -3.46
C TYR A 25 -14.28 8.97 -1.97
N GLN A 26 -15.08 8.13 -1.32
CA GLN A 26 -15.38 8.27 0.11
C GLN A 26 -14.12 8.14 0.96
N LYS A 27 -13.24 7.18 0.63
CA LYS A 27 -11.97 6.99 1.32
C LYS A 27 -11.06 8.22 1.18
N ALA A 28 -10.97 8.77 -0.04
CA ALA A 28 -10.19 9.97 -0.31
C ALA A 28 -10.72 11.17 0.49
N GLN A 29 -12.06 11.35 0.53
CA GLN A 29 -12.67 12.41 1.31
C GLN A 29 -12.38 12.29 2.80
N GLU A 30 -12.45 11.09 3.37
CA GLU A 30 -12.12 10.87 4.79
C GLU A 30 -10.68 11.29 5.09
N GLY A 31 -9.73 10.90 4.24
CA GLY A 31 -8.33 11.32 4.38
C GLY A 31 -8.17 12.83 4.36
N ASN A 32 -8.87 13.50 3.45
CA ASN A 32 -8.84 14.96 3.34
C ASN A 32 -9.47 15.64 4.55
N GLU A 33 -10.60 15.13 5.06
CA GLU A 33 -11.31 15.68 6.21
C GLU A 33 -10.51 15.56 7.51
N VAL A 34 -9.84 14.43 7.73
CA VAL A 34 -9.00 14.26 8.92
C VAL A 34 -7.67 14.99 8.81
N GLY A 35 -7.31 15.48 7.61
CA GLY A 35 -6.09 16.23 7.40
C GLY A 35 -4.82 15.40 7.59
N GLY A 36 -4.83 14.15 7.13
CA GLY A 36 -3.65 13.28 7.24
C GLY A 36 -2.47 13.80 6.44
N ASP A 37 -1.26 13.47 6.89
CA ASP A 37 -0.02 13.85 6.21
C ASP A 37 0.27 12.93 5.02
N TYR A 38 -0.19 11.69 5.10
CA TYR A 38 -0.04 10.66 4.07
C TYR A 38 -1.31 9.80 3.99
N PHE A 39 -1.57 9.31 2.79
CA PHE A 39 -2.66 8.35 2.55
C PHE A 39 -2.07 7.05 2.01
N VAL A 40 -2.28 5.95 2.71
CA VAL A 40 -1.77 4.63 2.29
C VAL A 40 -2.93 3.66 2.12
N SER A 41 -3.08 3.13 0.91
CA SER A 41 -4.09 2.12 0.58
C SER A 41 -3.39 0.79 0.33
N ILE A 42 -3.86 -0.27 0.99
CA ILE A 42 -3.23 -1.60 0.91
C ILE A 42 -4.22 -2.56 0.27
N HIS A 43 -3.79 -3.17 -0.83
CA HIS A 43 -4.58 -4.06 -1.66
C HIS A 43 -3.82 -5.32 -2.04
N ARG A 44 -4.54 -6.29 -2.59
CA ARG A 44 -3.97 -7.42 -3.30
C ARG A 44 -4.35 -7.32 -4.77
N ASN A 45 -3.40 -7.59 -5.66
CA ASN A 45 -3.60 -7.52 -7.11
C ASN A 45 -4.27 -8.80 -7.64
N SER A 46 -4.71 -8.76 -8.87
CA SER A 46 -5.23 -9.94 -9.56
C SER A 46 -4.86 -9.89 -11.04
N SER A 47 -4.74 -11.05 -11.65
CA SER A 47 -4.49 -11.18 -13.08
C SER A 47 -5.61 -11.99 -13.76
N PRO A 48 -5.77 -11.88 -15.09
CA PRO A 48 -6.82 -12.60 -15.81
C PRO A 48 -6.74 -14.12 -15.65
N TYR A 49 -5.53 -14.67 -15.53
CA TYR A 49 -5.29 -16.10 -15.39
C TYR A 49 -4.49 -16.40 -14.13
N PRO A 50 -4.75 -17.55 -13.46
CA PRO A 50 -3.98 -17.96 -12.29
C PRO A 50 -2.48 -18.08 -12.62
N ASN A 51 -1.64 -17.63 -11.69
CA ASN A 51 -0.18 -17.73 -11.79
C ASN A 51 0.44 -17.00 -12.99
N GLN A 52 -0.28 -16.05 -13.58
CA GLN A 52 0.20 -15.30 -14.74
C GLN A 52 1.27 -14.30 -14.37
N TYR A 53 1.06 -13.58 -13.26
CA TYR A 53 1.98 -12.57 -12.73
C TYR A 53 2.23 -12.81 -11.26
N SER A 54 3.38 -12.32 -10.78
CA SER A 54 3.78 -12.45 -9.37
C SER A 54 4.52 -11.19 -8.96
N GLY A 55 4.33 -10.77 -7.71
CA GLY A 55 5.11 -9.70 -7.11
C GLY A 55 4.30 -8.56 -6.54
N VAL A 56 5.01 -7.57 -5.99
CA VAL A 56 4.45 -6.37 -5.39
C VAL A 56 4.64 -5.18 -6.32
N GLU A 57 3.65 -4.30 -6.31
CA GLU A 57 3.67 -3.07 -7.10
C GLU A 57 3.08 -1.95 -6.25
N SER A 58 3.71 -0.80 -6.23
CA SER A 58 3.13 0.40 -5.61
C SER A 58 2.75 1.40 -6.68
N LEU A 59 1.58 2.01 -6.50
CA LEU A 59 1.01 2.95 -7.45
C LEU A 59 0.97 4.33 -6.82
N VAL A 60 1.37 5.34 -7.59
CA VAL A 60 1.45 6.74 -7.18
C VAL A 60 0.85 7.63 -8.25
N TYR A 61 0.51 8.88 -7.90
CA TYR A 61 0.05 9.85 -8.88
C TYR A 61 1.16 10.21 -9.86
N ASN A 62 2.36 10.49 -9.32
CA ASN A 62 3.57 10.67 -10.13
C ASN A 62 4.78 10.10 -9.38
N ARG A 63 5.89 9.87 -10.11
CA ARG A 63 7.11 9.25 -9.54
C ARG A 63 8.04 10.25 -8.86
N TYR A 64 7.55 11.40 -8.49
CA TYR A 64 8.36 12.46 -7.87
C TYR A 64 7.81 12.78 -6.48
N GLY A 65 8.72 13.14 -5.56
CA GLY A 65 8.35 13.64 -4.24
C GLY A 65 8.12 12.55 -3.20
N ALA A 66 7.36 12.93 -2.16
CA ALA A 66 7.23 12.14 -0.94
C ALA A 66 6.49 10.80 -1.15
N ALA A 67 5.43 10.79 -1.94
CA ALA A 67 4.68 9.56 -2.21
C ALA A 67 5.55 8.52 -2.92
N ALA A 68 6.30 8.94 -3.92
CA ALA A 68 7.20 8.04 -4.64
C ALA A 68 8.29 7.47 -3.72
N ARG A 69 8.89 8.32 -2.87
CA ARG A 69 9.92 7.88 -1.92
C ARG A 69 9.37 6.80 -0.97
N MET A 70 8.17 7.03 -0.43
CA MET A 70 7.51 6.06 0.43
C MET A 70 7.24 4.76 -0.32
N ALA A 71 6.75 4.84 -1.56
CA ALA A 71 6.48 3.68 -2.39
C ALA A 71 7.74 2.84 -2.66
N TYR A 72 8.86 3.48 -2.99
CA TYR A 72 10.12 2.78 -3.18
C TYR A 72 10.61 2.09 -1.91
N ASN A 73 10.48 2.74 -0.74
CA ASN A 73 10.88 2.16 0.54
C ASN A 73 10.02 0.95 0.91
N ILE A 74 8.72 1.03 0.70
CA ILE A 74 7.80 -0.08 0.95
C ILE A 74 8.14 -1.27 0.04
N ASN A 75 8.30 -1.03 -1.26
CA ASN A 75 8.62 -2.08 -2.21
C ASN A 75 9.96 -2.76 -1.90
N ALA A 76 10.97 -1.99 -1.51
CA ALA A 76 12.27 -2.54 -1.13
C ALA A 76 12.17 -3.49 0.06
N GLY A 77 11.36 -3.14 1.06
CA GLY A 77 11.10 -3.99 2.21
C GLY A 77 10.37 -5.28 1.84
N LEU A 78 9.37 -5.19 0.99
CA LEU A 78 8.60 -6.34 0.53
C LEU A 78 9.45 -7.28 -0.35
N GLU A 79 10.34 -6.73 -1.15
CA GLU A 79 11.31 -7.52 -1.91
C GLU A 79 12.19 -8.36 -1.00
N GLN A 80 12.63 -7.82 0.13
CA GLN A 80 13.42 -8.56 1.11
C GLN A 80 12.64 -9.66 1.81
N VAL A 81 11.32 -9.54 1.92
CA VAL A 81 10.46 -10.62 2.42
C VAL A 81 10.45 -11.80 1.44
N GLY A 82 10.62 -11.54 0.15
CA GLY A 82 10.69 -12.58 -0.88
C GLY A 82 9.83 -12.32 -2.12
N PHE A 83 9.13 -11.20 -2.19
CA PHE A 83 8.33 -10.85 -3.37
C PHE A 83 9.20 -10.36 -4.51
N VAL A 84 8.78 -10.67 -5.74
CA VAL A 84 9.28 -9.99 -6.92
C VAL A 84 8.85 -8.52 -6.85
N ASN A 85 9.76 -7.59 -7.11
CA ASN A 85 9.48 -6.16 -7.08
C ASN A 85 9.14 -5.69 -8.50
N LEU A 86 7.87 -5.40 -8.73
CA LEU A 86 7.37 -4.92 -10.02
C LEU A 86 7.49 -3.40 -10.17
N GLY A 87 8.01 -2.74 -9.15
CA GLY A 87 8.32 -1.33 -9.21
C GLY A 87 7.23 -0.40 -8.72
N VAL A 88 7.49 0.89 -8.89
CA VAL A 88 6.58 1.99 -8.57
C VAL A 88 6.10 2.58 -9.89
N ASN A 89 4.80 2.60 -10.09
CA ASN A 89 4.20 2.99 -11.37
C ASN A 89 3.17 4.10 -11.19
N GLU A 90 3.08 4.96 -12.19
CA GLU A 90 2.13 6.07 -12.19
C GLU A 90 0.74 5.62 -12.59
N ARG A 91 -0.26 6.04 -11.82
CA ARG A 91 -1.69 5.79 -12.08
C ARG A 91 -2.49 7.03 -11.72
N PRO A 92 -2.35 8.13 -12.47
CA PRO A 92 -2.99 9.40 -12.11
C PRO A 92 -4.52 9.38 -12.22
N ASN A 93 -5.10 8.35 -12.84
CA ASN A 93 -6.54 8.18 -12.96
C ASN A 93 -7.18 7.44 -11.79
N LEU A 94 -6.42 6.93 -10.83
CA LEU A 94 -7.00 6.30 -9.64
C LEU A 94 -7.50 7.37 -8.66
N VAL A 95 -8.73 7.24 -8.22
CA VAL A 95 -9.40 8.26 -7.37
C VAL A 95 -8.65 8.49 -6.06
N VAL A 96 -8.20 7.43 -5.37
CA VAL A 96 -7.46 7.58 -4.11
C VAL A 96 -6.12 8.28 -4.28
N LEU A 97 -5.59 8.35 -5.51
CA LEU A 97 -4.33 9.04 -5.81
C LEU A 97 -4.56 10.46 -6.32
N ASN A 98 -5.63 10.70 -7.08
CA ASN A 98 -5.86 12.02 -7.68
C ASN A 98 -6.79 12.92 -6.88
N SER A 99 -7.57 12.36 -5.94
CA SER A 99 -8.57 13.12 -5.17
C SER A 99 -8.17 13.32 -3.70
N THR A 100 -6.97 12.92 -3.31
CA THR A 100 -6.39 13.15 -1.99
C THR A 100 -5.53 14.42 -1.98
N ASN A 101 -5.59 15.17 -0.86
CA ASN A 101 -4.85 16.43 -0.70
C ASN A 101 -3.44 16.25 -0.13
N MET A 102 -3.03 15.01 0.10
CA MET A 102 -1.73 14.66 0.65
C MET A 102 -1.05 13.62 -0.23
N PRO A 103 0.26 13.36 -0.04
CA PRO A 103 0.92 12.27 -0.73
C PRO A 103 0.20 10.95 -0.49
N ALA A 104 -0.10 10.22 -1.57
CA ALA A 104 -0.87 8.98 -1.52
C ALA A 104 -0.15 7.85 -2.25
N VAL A 105 -0.18 6.66 -1.64
CA VAL A 105 0.40 5.44 -2.19
C VAL A 105 -0.65 4.33 -2.12
N LEU A 106 -0.81 3.58 -3.22
CA LEU A 106 -1.58 2.34 -3.21
C LEU A 106 -0.59 1.18 -3.38
N VAL A 107 -0.53 0.32 -2.37
CA VAL A 107 0.39 -0.83 -2.35
C VAL A 107 -0.39 -2.09 -2.74
N GLU A 108 0.06 -2.75 -3.80
CA GLU A 108 -0.45 -4.06 -4.23
C GLU A 108 0.47 -5.14 -3.68
N VAL A 109 0.01 -5.88 -2.67
CA VAL A 109 0.81 -6.89 -1.95
C VAL A 109 0.63 -8.25 -2.60
N GLY A 110 1.25 -8.45 -3.75
CA GLY A 110 1.16 -9.69 -4.50
C GLY A 110 -0.17 -9.90 -5.19
N PHE A 111 -0.26 -10.97 -5.98
CA PHE A 111 -1.44 -11.35 -6.74
C PHE A 111 -2.24 -12.40 -5.98
N ILE A 112 -3.52 -12.11 -5.74
CA ILE A 112 -4.41 -12.98 -4.97
C ILE A 112 -4.66 -14.33 -5.66
N ASN A 113 -4.43 -14.40 -6.97
CA ASN A 113 -4.56 -15.64 -7.76
C ASN A 113 -3.22 -16.22 -8.22
N THR A 114 -2.13 -15.87 -7.52
CA THR A 114 -0.80 -16.47 -7.74
C THR A 114 -0.37 -17.24 -6.50
N ASP A 115 -0.08 -18.53 -6.66
CA ASP A 115 0.24 -19.43 -5.55
C ASP A 115 1.46 -19.00 -4.77
N ALA A 116 2.55 -18.60 -5.45
CA ALA A 116 3.77 -18.15 -4.80
C ALA A 116 3.53 -16.92 -3.93
N ASP A 117 2.72 -15.97 -4.40
CA ASP A 117 2.40 -14.75 -3.65
C ASP A 117 1.50 -15.07 -2.44
N ASN A 118 0.55 -16.00 -2.59
CA ASN A 118 -0.30 -16.43 -1.49
C ASN A 118 0.48 -17.18 -0.42
N GLU A 119 1.46 -18.00 -0.82
CA GLU A 119 2.34 -18.69 0.12
C GLU A 119 3.13 -17.70 0.99
N LEU A 120 3.71 -16.67 0.37
CA LEU A 120 4.40 -15.61 1.11
C LEU A 120 3.44 -14.83 2.01
N PHE A 121 2.28 -14.45 1.47
CA PHE A 121 1.30 -13.69 2.22
C PHE A 121 0.83 -14.43 3.48
N ASP A 122 0.57 -15.72 3.37
CA ASP A 122 0.08 -16.52 4.49
C ASP A 122 1.19 -16.88 5.48
N SER A 123 2.38 -17.26 5.01
CA SER A 123 3.46 -17.73 5.86
C SER A 123 4.30 -16.60 6.48
N ARG A 124 4.32 -15.42 5.87
CA ARG A 124 5.13 -14.27 6.29
C ARG A 124 4.31 -13.01 6.54
N PHE A 125 3.08 -13.18 6.95
CA PHE A 125 2.13 -12.08 7.16
C PHE A 125 2.69 -10.98 8.06
N ASP A 126 3.28 -11.36 9.19
CA ASP A 126 3.84 -10.39 10.15
C ASP A 126 5.06 -9.66 9.58
N GLU A 127 5.91 -10.35 8.83
CA GLU A 127 7.06 -9.75 8.16
C GLU A 127 6.61 -8.76 7.07
N ILE A 128 5.55 -9.08 6.34
CA ILE A 128 4.94 -8.20 5.34
C ILE A 128 4.42 -6.92 6.00
N ALA A 129 3.66 -7.07 7.07
CA ALA A 129 3.15 -5.92 7.82
C ALA A 129 4.27 -5.04 8.36
N ARG A 130 5.34 -5.65 8.88
CA ARG A 130 6.53 -4.94 9.36
C ARG A 130 7.24 -4.20 8.22
N ALA A 131 7.41 -4.84 7.07
CA ALA A 131 8.07 -4.23 5.92
C ALA A 131 7.33 -2.99 5.43
N ILE A 132 6.01 -3.05 5.34
CA ILE A 132 5.19 -1.90 4.95
C ILE A 132 5.30 -0.78 5.98
N ALA A 133 5.17 -1.10 7.26
CA ALA A 133 5.27 -0.12 8.33
C ALA A 133 6.65 0.54 8.37
N ASP A 134 7.72 -0.22 8.24
CA ASP A 134 9.09 0.30 8.22
C ASP A 134 9.32 1.21 7.01
N GLY A 135 8.79 0.86 5.85
CA GLY A 135 8.86 1.71 4.66
C GLY A 135 8.15 3.05 4.86
N ILE A 136 7.02 3.05 5.53
CA ILE A 136 6.31 4.28 5.90
C ILE A 136 7.14 5.08 6.90
N LEU A 137 7.63 4.46 7.97
CA LEU A 137 8.41 5.13 9.02
C LEU A 137 9.69 5.76 8.48
N GLU A 138 10.36 5.11 7.54
CA GLU A 138 11.56 5.65 6.89
C GLU A 138 11.28 6.91 6.06
N SER A 139 10.03 7.14 5.70
CA SER A 139 9.63 8.18 4.75
C SER A 139 8.99 9.41 5.42
N ILE A 140 8.66 9.33 6.71
CA ILE A 140 7.99 10.40 7.45
C ILE A 140 8.89 11.12 8.41
#